data_60be86a860d6baeb0018cfe8f9a12521
#
_entry.id   60be86a860d6baeb0018cfe8f9a12521
#
_cell.length_a   1.000
_cell.length_b   1.000
_cell.length_c   1.000
_cell.angle_alpha   90.00
_cell.angle_beta   90.00
_cell.angle_gamma   90.00
#
_symmetry.space_group_name_H-M   'P 1'
#
loop_
_entity.id
_entity.type
_entity.pdbx_description
1 polymer ?
#
loop_
_entity_poly.entity_id
_entity_poly.type
_entity_poly.pdbx_seq_one_letter_code
_entity_poly.pdbx_strand_id
1 'polypeptide(L)'
;MVVNVPIDDDVFSGLKRLAEPLVDDVNSVLRLLIAAYESAGGGQAGAAQKSTGGSSSSGIVEFDAASPPDLLHTTPTKITLAGRLFKPTETYWNTLLIEVIREAAKKVPKADLTKLIIVNHAPGERNDTGFRYIPEAGVSVQGQDSDRSWSAIHHIAAQTGLPVEVEFRWQPNPKAAYPNGRGRFRVNVK
;
A
#
# COMPACT_ATOMS: atom_id res chain seq x y z
N MET A 1 16.25 -10.98 24.19
CA MET A 1 17.61 -11.31 23.73
C MET A 1 17.75 -10.75 22.32
N VAL A 2 18.69 -9.84 22.08
CA VAL A 2 18.93 -9.29 20.72
C VAL A 2 20.09 -10.08 20.13
N VAL A 3 19.87 -10.71 19.00
CA VAL A 3 20.90 -11.43 18.23
C VAL A 3 21.34 -10.53 17.09
N ASN A 4 22.64 -10.27 16.97
CA ASN A 4 23.22 -9.49 15.87
C ASN A 4 23.65 -10.46 14.76
N VAL A 5 23.02 -10.36 13.59
CA VAL A 5 23.37 -11.17 12.40
C VAL A 5 23.87 -10.22 11.32
N PRO A 6 25.09 -10.39 10.81
CA PRO A 6 25.57 -9.61 9.67
C PRO A 6 24.73 -10.00 8.42
N ILE A 7 24.34 -9.01 7.64
CA ILE A 7 23.61 -9.18 6.38
C ILE A 7 24.46 -8.52 5.29
N ASP A 8 24.69 -9.23 4.20
CA ASP A 8 25.44 -8.72 3.05
C ASP A 8 24.67 -7.59 2.34
N ASP A 9 25.39 -6.65 1.75
CA ASP A 9 24.84 -5.42 1.16
C ASP A 9 23.82 -5.70 0.03
N ASP A 10 24.01 -6.75 -0.74
CA ASP A 10 23.10 -7.17 -1.81
C ASP A 10 21.78 -7.73 -1.24
N VAL A 11 21.88 -8.52 -0.16
CA VAL A 11 20.71 -9.05 0.57
C VAL A 11 19.96 -7.91 1.25
N PHE A 12 20.68 -6.99 1.90
CA PHE A 12 20.06 -5.81 2.52
C PHE A 12 19.36 -4.92 1.50
N SER A 13 19.98 -4.72 0.33
CA SER A 13 19.37 -3.99 -0.78
C SER A 13 18.16 -4.71 -1.37
N GLY A 14 18.16 -6.05 -1.37
CA GLY A 14 17.03 -6.88 -1.72
C GLY A 14 15.86 -6.70 -0.76
N LEU A 15 16.11 -6.75 0.54
CA LEU A 15 15.11 -6.53 1.58
C LEU A 15 14.50 -5.12 1.51
N LYS A 16 15.32 -4.10 1.26
CA LYS A 16 14.83 -2.72 1.05
C LYS A 16 13.90 -2.57 -0.15
N ARG A 17 14.08 -3.36 -1.21
CA ARG A 17 13.18 -3.34 -2.37
C ARG A 17 11.84 -3.99 -2.09
N LEU A 18 11.78 -4.88 -1.09
CA LEU A 18 10.55 -5.57 -0.68
C LEU A 18 9.81 -4.79 0.42
N ALA A 19 10.47 -3.84 1.08
CA ALA A 19 9.91 -3.01 2.12
C ALA A 19 8.90 -2.00 1.56
N GLU A 20 7.78 -1.81 2.25
CA GLU A 20 6.88 -0.69 1.96
C GLU A 20 7.54 0.62 2.44
N PRO A 21 7.76 1.59 1.53
CA PRO A 21 8.37 2.86 1.92
C PRO A 21 7.58 3.56 3.04
N LEU A 22 8.27 3.97 4.11
CA LEU A 22 7.76 4.68 5.29
C LEU A 22 7.13 3.82 6.39
N VAL A 23 6.85 2.55 6.17
CA VAL A 23 6.15 1.68 7.13
C VAL A 23 7.02 0.50 7.56
N ASP A 24 7.68 -0.14 6.61
CA ASP A 24 8.45 -1.35 6.88
C ASP A 24 9.88 -1.06 7.28
N ASP A 25 10.31 -1.70 8.36
CA ASP A 25 11.72 -1.92 8.67
C ASP A 25 12.18 -3.29 8.14
N VAL A 26 13.49 -3.56 8.22
CA VAL A 26 14.08 -4.81 7.76
C VAL A 26 13.47 -6.03 8.48
N ASN A 27 13.12 -5.89 9.76
CA ASN A 27 12.51 -6.98 10.53
C ASN A 27 11.09 -7.29 10.06
N SER A 28 10.32 -6.28 9.68
CA SER A 28 8.97 -6.45 9.12
C SER A 28 9.04 -7.24 7.82
N VAL A 29 9.97 -6.88 6.93
CA VAL A 29 10.18 -7.59 5.64
C VAL A 29 10.64 -9.03 5.86
N LEU A 30 11.57 -9.27 6.79
CA LEU A 30 12.02 -10.62 7.13
C LEU A 30 10.88 -11.48 7.68
N ARG A 31 10.01 -10.93 8.54
CA ARG A 31 8.82 -11.65 9.04
C ARG A 31 7.86 -12.00 7.91
N LEU A 32 7.65 -11.10 6.95
CA LEU A 32 6.83 -11.36 5.75
C LEU A 32 7.41 -12.49 4.90
N LEU A 33 8.73 -12.51 4.70
CA LEU A 33 9.40 -13.56 3.94
C LEU A 33 9.33 -14.90 4.65
N ILE A 34 9.51 -14.94 5.97
CA ILE A 34 9.37 -16.16 6.78
C ILE A 34 7.94 -16.69 6.69
N ALA A 35 6.94 -15.84 6.87
CA ALA A 35 5.54 -16.24 6.76
C ALA A 35 5.18 -16.74 5.36
N ALA A 36 5.71 -16.11 4.30
CA ALA A 36 5.53 -16.55 2.92
C ALA A 36 6.19 -17.91 2.67
N TYR A 37 7.40 -18.14 3.19
CA TYR A 37 8.11 -19.42 3.09
C TYR A 37 7.39 -20.55 3.83
N GLU A 38 6.92 -20.31 5.06
CA GLU A 38 6.14 -21.26 5.85
C GLU A 38 4.81 -21.61 5.15
N SER A 39 4.15 -20.60 4.56
CA SER A 39 2.89 -20.79 3.81
C SER A 39 3.10 -21.51 2.48
N ALA A 40 4.29 -21.40 1.88
CA ALA A 40 4.67 -22.12 0.68
C ALA A 40 5.08 -23.58 0.94
N GLY A 41 4.97 -24.07 2.19
CA GLY A 41 5.31 -25.44 2.54
C GLY A 41 6.81 -25.72 2.50
N GLY A 42 7.61 -24.83 3.09
CA GLY A 42 9.07 -24.98 3.17
C GLY A 42 9.48 -26.32 3.75
N GLY A 43 9.77 -27.26 2.87
CA GLY A 43 10.36 -28.54 3.25
C GLY A 43 9.64 -29.80 2.81
N GLN A 44 9.00 -29.86 1.62
CA GLN A 44 8.77 -31.16 0.94
C GLN A 44 8.70 -30.97 -0.57
N ALA A 45 9.71 -31.48 -1.26
CA ALA A 45 9.63 -31.79 -2.67
C ALA A 45 8.70 -33.02 -2.87
N GLY A 46 7.67 -32.86 -3.67
CA GLY A 46 6.98 -34.02 -4.21
C GLY A 46 5.48 -33.87 -4.37
N ALA A 47 5.08 -34.01 -5.61
CA ALA A 47 3.78 -34.36 -6.14
C ALA A 47 2.88 -33.20 -6.61
N ALA A 48 2.94 -33.07 -7.92
CA ALA A 48 1.93 -32.37 -8.72
C ALA A 48 0.55 -33.00 -8.49
N GLN A 49 -0.39 -32.20 -8.02
CA GLN A 49 -1.81 -32.46 -8.23
C GLN A 49 -2.42 -31.42 -9.14
N LYS A 50 -2.67 -31.94 -10.35
CA LYS A 50 -3.44 -31.34 -11.42
C LYS A 50 -4.90 -31.28 -10.97
N SER A 51 -5.42 -30.16 -10.64
CA SER A 51 -6.87 -29.95 -10.56
C SER A 51 -7.34 -29.08 -11.70
N THR A 52 -8.14 -29.71 -12.50
CA THR A 52 -8.87 -29.27 -13.68
C THR A 52 -9.66 -27.99 -13.47
N GLY A 53 -9.65 -27.21 -14.55
CA GLY A 53 -10.44 -26.09 -14.98
C GLY A 53 -11.72 -25.73 -14.21
N GLY A 54 -11.70 -24.51 -13.76
CA GLY A 54 -12.86 -23.70 -13.52
C GLY A 54 -12.48 -22.29 -13.88
N SER A 55 -13.14 -21.72 -14.86
CA SER A 55 -13.06 -20.31 -15.22
C SER A 55 -13.50 -19.48 -14.03
N SER A 56 -12.58 -19.19 -13.11
CA SER A 56 -12.83 -18.28 -12.01
C SER A 56 -12.67 -16.86 -12.53
N SER A 57 -13.81 -16.23 -12.84
CA SER A 57 -13.92 -14.78 -12.70
C SER A 57 -13.24 -14.42 -11.37
N SER A 58 -12.17 -13.64 -11.45
CA SER A 58 -11.33 -13.26 -10.33
C SER A 58 -12.23 -12.85 -9.16
N GLY A 59 -12.19 -13.60 -8.06
CA GLY A 59 -13.00 -13.35 -6.86
C GLY A 59 -12.59 -12.07 -6.13
N ILE A 60 -12.55 -10.96 -6.84
CA ILE A 60 -12.29 -9.62 -6.32
C ILE A 60 -13.63 -9.04 -5.91
N VAL A 61 -13.80 -8.76 -4.63
CA VAL A 61 -14.98 -8.10 -4.08
C VAL A 61 -14.81 -6.59 -4.20
N GLU A 62 -15.79 -5.92 -4.78
CA GLU A 62 -15.84 -4.46 -4.78
C GLU A 62 -16.45 -3.98 -3.47
N PHE A 63 -15.71 -3.17 -2.73
CA PHE A 63 -16.14 -2.57 -1.48
C PHE A 63 -16.46 -1.09 -1.67
N ASP A 64 -17.35 -0.57 -0.82
CA ASP A 64 -17.60 0.86 -0.75
C ASP A 64 -16.33 1.60 -0.33
N ALA A 65 -15.86 2.48 -1.19
CA ALA A 65 -14.65 3.26 -0.98
C ALA A 65 -14.76 4.23 0.21
N ALA A 66 -15.98 4.70 0.52
CA ALA A 66 -16.27 5.61 1.63
C ALA A 66 -16.45 4.88 2.98
N SER A 67 -16.74 3.60 2.93
CA SER A 67 -16.95 2.73 4.12
C SER A 67 -16.12 1.47 3.99
N PRO A 68 -14.79 1.58 3.97
CA PRO A 68 -13.91 0.43 3.76
C PRO A 68 -14.02 -0.57 4.91
N PRO A 69 -13.79 -1.87 4.64
CA PRO A 69 -13.51 -2.83 5.71
C PRO A 69 -12.17 -2.51 6.36
N ASP A 70 -11.86 -3.18 7.48
CA ASP A 70 -10.51 -3.12 8.07
C ASP A 70 -9.45 -3.58 7.05
N LEU A 71 -8.52 -2.69 6.73
CA LEU A 71 -7.44 -2.91 5.76
C LEU A 71 -6.15 -3.40 6.42
N LEU A 72 -6.16 -3.65 7.71
CA LEU A 72 -5.01 -4.24 8.39
C LEU A 72 -4.62 -5.56 7.71
N HIS A 73 -3.33 -5.76 7.52
CA HIS A 73 -2.78 -6.90 6.78
C HIS A 73 -3.16 -6.96 5.29
N THR A 74 -3.47 -5.81 4.67
CA THR A 74 -3.67 -5.74 3.22
C THR A 74 -2.41 -5.28 2.50
N THR A 75 -2.31 -5.70 1.24
CA THR A 75 -1.28 -5.24 0.30
C THR A 75 -1.96 -4.89 -1.02
N PRO A 76 -1.79 -3.67 -1.55
CA PRO A 76 -2.24 -3.33 -2.88
C PRO A 76 -1.56 -4.23 -3.93
N THR A 77 -2.33 -4.67 -4.91
CA THR A 77 -1.85 -5.54 -6.00
C THR A 77 -1.89 -4.85 -7.36
N LYS A 78 -2.76 -3.84 -7.49
CA LYS A 78 -2.87 -3.01 -8.68
C LYS A 78 -3.40 -1.64 -8.28
N ILE A 79 -2.76 -0.58 -8.78
CA ILE A 79 -3.16 0.80 -8.53
C ILE A 79 -3.25 1.53 -9.86
N THR A 80 -4.37 2.22 -10.08
CA THR A 80 -4.53 3.17 -11.18
C THR A 80 -4.95 4.52 -10.60
N LEU A 81 -4.18 5.57 -10.86
CA LEU A 81 -4.43 6.93 -10.44
C LEU A 81 -4.46 7.87 -11.65
N ALA A 82 -5.54 8.60 -11.84
CA ALA A 82 -5.72 9.54 -12.97
C ALA A 82 -5.34 8.92 -14.34
N GLY A 83 -5.68 7.63 -14.55
CA GLY A 83 -5.39 6.88 -15.76
C GLY A 83 -3.98 6.27 -15.84
N ARG A 84 -3.08 6.58 -14.88
CA ARG A 84 -1.74 5.99 -14.79
C ARG A 84 -1.77 4.70 -13.98
N LEU A 85 -1.34 3.61 -14.58
CA LEU A 85 -1.10 2.35 -13.86
C LEU A 85 0.26 2.40 -13.16
N PHE A 86 0.30 2.05 -11.88
CA PHE A 86 1.53 1.97 -11.10
C PHE A 86 2.34 0.73 -11.47
N LYS A 87 3.66 0.85 -11.38
CA LYS A 87 4.56 -0.30 -11.49
C LYS A 87 4.46 -1.17 -10.23
N PRO A 88 4.77 -2.47 -10.29
CA PRO A 88 4.77 -3.34 -9.12
C PRO A 88 5.60 -2.80 -7.95
N THR A 89 6.73 -2.13 -8.23
CA THR A 89 7.62 -1.51 -7.24
C THR A 89 7.09 -0.22 -6.63
N GLU A 90 5.97 0.29 -7.12
CA GLU A 90 5.31 1.52 -6.66
C GLU A 90 3.94 1.21 -6.02
N THR A 91 3.54 -0.07 -5.98
CA THR A 91 2.20 -0.50 -5.59
C THR A 91 2.11 -0.69 -4.07
N TYR A 92 2.07 0.42 -3.33
CA TYR A 92 1.96 0.49 -1.87
C TYR A 92 0.97 1.58 -1.45
N TRP A 93 0.32 1.42 -0.27
CA TRP A 93 -0.63 2.39 0.27
C TRP A 93 -0.03 3.78 0.44
N ASN A 94 1.17 3.88 1.04
CA ASN A 94 1.83 5.17 1.25
C ASN A 94 2.34 5.80 -0.04
N THR A 95 2.75 5.00 -1.02
CA THR A 95 3.11 5.53 -2.34
C THR A 95 1.88 6.13 -3.02
N LEU A 96 0.73 5.45 -2.96
CA LEU A 96 -0.52 5.98 -3.50
C LEU A 96 -0.93 7.27 -2.79
N LEU A 97 -0.83 7.34 -1.45
CA LEU A 97 -1.13 8.56 -0.68
C LEU A 97 -0.30 9.75 -1.18
N ILE A 98 1.01 9.57 -1.34
CA ILE A 98 1.92 10.61 -1.83
C ILE A 98 1.55 11.03 -3.25
N GLU A 99 1.29 10.09 -4.15
CA GLU A 99 0.94 10.38 -5.54
C GLU A 99 -0.43 11.07 -5.65
N VAL A 100 -1.41 10.71 -4.81
CA VAL A 100 -2.71 11.40 -4.77
C VAL A 100 -2.54 12.85 -4.32
N ILE A 101 -1.70 13.13 -3.31
CA ILE A 101 -1.40 14.49 -2.88
C ILE A 101 -0.69 15.26 -4.01
N ARG A 102 0.25 14.62 -4.71
CA ARG A 102 0.97 15.21 -5.85
C ARG A 102 0.03 15.56 -7.01
N GLU A 103 -0.88 14.65 -7.37
CA GLU A 103 -1.86 14.90 -8.43
C GLU A 103 -2.90 15.95 -8.00
N ALA A 104 -3.31 15.96 -6.73
CA ALA A 104 -4.20 16.99 -6.20
C ALA A 104 -3.56 18.39 -6.22
N ALA A 105 -2.25 18.49 -5.96
CA ALA A 105 -1.50 19.75 -6.02
C ALA A 105 -1.51 20.41 -7.42
N LYS A 106 -1.78 19.64 -8.47
CA LYS A 106 -1.94 20.17 -9.84
C LYS A 106 -3.34 20.75 -10.08
N LYS A 107 -4.31 20.42 -9.22
CA LYS A 107 -5.73 20.77 -9.42
C LYS A 107 -6.21 21.87 -8.48
N VAL A 108 -5.65 21.97 -7.29
CA VAL A 108 -6.09 22.91 -6.26
C VAL A 108 -4.93 23.74 -5.70
N PRO A 109 -5.17 24.98 -5.23
CA PRO A 109 -4.13 25.78 -4.60
C PRO A 109 -3.54 25.08 -3.36
N LYS A 110 -2.25 25.29 -3.09
CA LYS A 110 -1.53 24.65 -1.96
C LYS A 110 -2.22 24.89 -0.60
N ALA A 111 -2.75 26.08 -0.36
CA ALA A 111 -3.44 26.43 0.88
C ALA A 111 -4.72 25.60 1.09
N ASP A 112 -5.44 25.28 0.02
CA ASP A 112 -6.65 24.47 0.08
C ASP A 112 -6.29 22.97 0.13
N LEU A 113 -5.27 22.54 -0.61
CA LEU A 113 -4.76 21.17 -0.53
C LEU A 113 -4.32 20.82 0.89
N THR A 114 -3.61 21.71 1.58
CA THR A 114 -3.15 21.49 2.96
C THR A 114 -4.32 21.17 3.91
N LYS A 115 -5.49 21.80 3.70
CA LYS A 115 -6.71 21.53 4.49
C LYS A 115 -7.31 20.16 4.20
N LEU A 116 -7.04 19.59 3.01
CA LEU A 116 -7.53 18.28 2.62
C LEU A 116 -6.63 17.14 3.12
N ILE A 117 -5.40 17.43 3.55
CA ILE A 117 -4.48 16.42 4.07
C ILE A 117 -4.83 16.14 5.53
N ILE A 118 -5.58 15.09 5.78
CA ILE A 118 -6.08 14.71 7.12
C ILE A 118 -5.11 13.84 7.93
N VAL A 119 -3.97 13.48 7.36
CA VAL A 119 -2.90 12.74 8.05
C VAL A 119 -1.84 13.69 8.60
N ASN A 120 -0.95 13.18 9.45
CA ASN A 120 0.12 13.98 10.03
C ASN A 120 1.04 14.52 8.93
N HIS A 121 1.13 15.83 8.84
CA HIS A 121 1.95 16.54 7.86
C HIS A 121 2.54 17.80 8.45
N ALA A 122 3.58 18.32 7.83
CA ALA A 122 4.23 19.57 8.20
C ALA A 122 4.56 20.40 6.96
N PRO A 123 4.52 21.75 7.05
CA PRO A 123 4.93 22.62 5.96
C PRO A 123 6.43 22.47 5.70
N GLY A 124 6.82 22.56 4.41
CA GLY A 124 8.21 22.47 3.98
C GLY A 124 8.80 21.07 4.06
N GLU A 125 10.11 21.00 3.81
CA GLU A 125 10.88 19.76 3.86
C GLU A 125 11.25 19.41 5.30
N ARG A 126 10.95 18.17 5.69
CA ARG A 126 11.39 17.54 6.94
C ARG A 126 12.24 16.31 6.65
N ASN A 127 13.36 16.22 7.36
CA ASN A 127 14.30 15.10 7.25
C ASN A 127 14.11 14.06 8.38
N ASP A 128 13.03 14.20 9.17
CA ASP A 128 12.74 13.27 10.26
C ASP A 128 12.31 11.90 9.72
N THR A 129 12.63 10.87 10.46
CA THR A 129 12.24 9.49 10.12
C THR A 129 10.72 9.37 9.91
N GLY A 130 10.34 8.75 8.80
CA GLY A 130 8.94 8.50 8.46
C GLY A 130 8.23 9.64 7.72
N PHE A 131 8.86 10.82 7.55
CA PHE A 131 8.34 11.89 6.71
C PHE A 131 8.88 11.81 5.29
N ARG A 132 8.03 12.13 4.32
CA ARG A 132 8.42 12.29 2.92
C ARG A 132 7.95 13.65 2.40
N TYR A 133 8.88 14.42 1.86
CA TYR A 133 8.60 15.72 1.26
C TYR A 133 7.96 15.57 -0.12
N ILE A 134 6.90 16.36 -0.34
CA ILE A 134 6.17 16.47 -1.61
C ILE A 134 6.31 17.92 -2.10
N PRO A 135 7.29 18.20 -2.98
CA PRO A 135 7.60 19.56 -3.42
C PRO A 135 6.42 20.28 -4.07
N GLU A 136 5.61 19.53 -4.84
CA GLU A 136 4.44 20.05 -5.55
C GLU A 136 3.40 20.59 -4.58
N ALA A 137 3.23 19.95 -3.43
CA ALA A 137 2.33 20.36 -2.36
C ALA A 137 3.00 21.32 -1.36
N GLY A 138 4.34 21.32 -1.26
CA GLY A 138 5.10 22.09 -0.30
C GLY A 138 4.99 21.59 1.13
N VAL A 139 4.69 20.32 1.32
CA VAL A 139 4.52 19.68 2.63
C VAL A 139 5.28 18.39 2.72
N SER A 140 5.66 17.99 3.94
CA SER A 140 6.15 16.66 4.27
C SER A 140 5.03 15.87 4.96
N VAL A 141 4.79 14.65 4.51
CA VAL A 141 3.72 13.77 5.01
C VAL A 141 4.35 12.57 5.70
N GLN A 142 3.83 12.22 6.88
CA GLN A 142 4.26 11.03 7.61
C GLN A 142 3.57 9.78 7.03
N GLY A 143 4.31 8.67 6.94
CA GLY A 143 3.76 7.38 6.57
C GLY A 143 2.66 6.92 7.53
N GLN A 144 1.64 6.26 6.98
CA GLN A 144 0.45 5.82 7.68
C GLN A 144 0.28 4.30 7.54
N ASP A 145 -0.52 3.70 8.44
CA ASP A 145 -1.08 2.37 8.22
C ASP A 145 -2.05 2.37 7.02
N SER A 146 -2.49 1.18 6.61
CA SER A 146 -3.37 1.00 5.44
C SER A 146 -4.71 1.73 5.57
N ASP A 147 -5.33 1.69 6.75
CA ASP A 147 -6.65 2.30 6.99
C ASP A 147 -6.57 3.83 6.92
N ARG A 148 -5.59 4.42 7.60
CA ARG A 148 -5.38 5.87 7.57
C ARG A 148 -4.91 6.35 6.20
N SER A 149 -4.06 5.58 5.52
CA SER A 149 -3.66 5.87 4.14
C SER A 149 -4.87 5.92 3.22
N TRP A 150 -5.72 4.87 3.26
CA TRP A 150 -6.92 4.85 2.43
C TRP A 150 -7.90 5.96 2.77
N SER A 151 -8.15 6.21 4.04
CA SER A 151 -9.03 7.32 4.48
C SER A 151 -8.58 8.65 3.89
N ALA A 152 -7.28 8.97 3.93
CA ALA A 152 -6.75 10.20 3.37
C ALA A 152 -6.80 10.21 1.83
N ILE A 153 -6.47 9.10 1.18
CA ILE A 153 -6.56 8.94 -0.27
C ILE A 153 -7.99 9.19 -0.75
N HIS A 154 -8.97 8.51 -0.14
CA HIS A 154 -10.38 8.66 -0.47
C HIS A 154 -10.85 10.10 -0.29
N HIS A 155 -10.52 10.71 0.87
CA HIS A 155 -10.91 12.08 1.18
C HIS A 155 -10.38 13.07 0.12
N ILE A 156 -9.10 13.03 -0.20
CA ILE A 156 -8.49 13.93 -1.18
C ILE A 156 -9.06 13.65 -2.58
N ALA A 157 -9.14 12.38 -2.99
CA ALA A 157 -9.64 12.00 -4.31
C ALA A 157 -11.10 12.43 -4.53
N ALA A 158 -11.97 12.25 -3.53
CA ALA A 158 -13.36 12.66 -3.59
C ALA A 158 -13.51 14.18 -3.74
N GLN A 159 -12.74 14.96 -2.98
CA GLN A 159 -12.80 16.44 -2.99
C GLN A 159 -12.18 17.05 -4.26
N THR A 160 -11.20 16.38 -4.85
CA THR A 160 -10.49 16.90 -6.04
C THR A 160 -10.94 16.28 -7.36
N GLY A 161 -11.90 15.35 -7.33
CA GLY A 161 -12.38 14.64 -8.51
C GLY A 161 -11.29 13.76 -9.17
N LEU A 162 -10.32 13.26 -8.40
CA LEU A 162 -9.29 12.37 -8.91
C LEU A 162 -9.84 10.95 -9.05
N PRO A 163 -9.75 10.32 -10.24
CA PRO A 163 -10.10 8.92 -10.38
C PRO A 163 -9.01 8.03 -9.80
N VAL A 164 -9.41 7.15 -8.86
CA VAL A 164 -8.54 6.18 -8.20
C VAL A 164 -9.18 4.80 -8.28
N GLU A 165 -8.44 3.81 -8.73
CA GLU A 165 -8.80 2.40 -8.62
C GLU A 165 -7.68 1.63 -7.95
N VAL A 166 -8.02 0.83 -6.93
CA VAL A 166 -7.05 0.01 -6.20
C VAL A 166 -7.61 -1.40 -6.07
N GLU A 167 -6.83 -2.40 -6.51
CA GLU A 167 -7.03 -3.79 -6.14
C GLU A 167 -6.04 -4.15 -5.04
N PHE A 168 -6.49 -4.90 -4.05
CA PHE A 168 -5.68 -5.32 -2.91
C PHE A 168 -6.05 -6.72 -2.46
N ARG A 169 -5.17 -7.32 -1.68
CA ARG A 169 -5.39 -8.63 -1.05
C ARG A 169 -5.11 -8.54 0.44
N TRP A 170 -5.87 -9.27 1.24
CA TRP A 170 -5.50 -9.58 2.61
C TRP A 170 -4.47 -10.71 2.64
N GLN A 171 -3.51 -10.57 3.52
CA GLN A 171 -2.54 -11.63 3.81
C GLN A 171 -3.25 -12.84 4.45
N PRO A 172 -2.66 -14.04 4.42
CA PRO A 172 -3.17 -15.24 5.10
C PRO A 172 -2.99 -15.13 6.62
N ASN A 173 -3.48 -14.03 7.22
CA ASN A 173 -3.38 -13.75 8.64
C ASN A 173 -4.77 -13.94 9.28
N PRO A 174 -4.90 -14.74 10.36
CA PRO A 174 -6.18 -14.94 11.04
C PRO A 174 -6.79 -13.66 11.60
N LYS A 175 -5.98 -12.61 11.81
CA LYS A 175 -6.44 -11.29 12.29
C LYS A 175 -6.90 -10.36 11.17
N ALA A 176 -6.70 -10.74 9.91
CA ALA A 176 -7.19 -9.96 8.78
C ALA A 176 -8.72 -10.06 8.66
N ALA A 177 -9.38 -9.01 8.21
CA ALA A 177 -10.84 -9.02 8.04
C ALA A 177 -11.32 -10.12 7.08
N TYR A 178 -10.54 -10.38 6.02
CA TYR A 178 -10.85 -11.42 5.00
C TYR A 178 -9.57 -12.16 4.63
N PRO A 179 -9.05 -13.10 5.45
CA PRO A 179 -7.81 -13.82 5.17
C PRO A 179 -7.80 -14.43 3.75
N ASN A 180 -6.76 -14.18 2.97
CA ASN A 180 -6.62 -14.55 1.55
C ASN A 180 -7.66 -13.90 0.61
N GLY A 181 -8.53 -13.05 1.10
CA GLY A 181 -9.52 -12.33 0.30
C GLY A 181 -8.88 -11.29 -0.63
N ARG A 182 -9.61 -10.91 -1.66
CA ARG A 182 -9.20 -9.85 -2.60
C ARG A 182 -10.30 -8.81 -2.67
N GLY A 183 -9.90 -7.54 -2.61
CA GLY A 183 -10.82 -6.42 -2.66
C GLY A 183 -10.46 -5.41 -3.74
N ARG A 184 -11.41 -4.55 -4.05
CA ARG A 184 -11.23 -3.41 -4.94
C ARG A 184 -11.97 -2.21 -4.38
N PHE A 185 -11.34 -1.04 -4.53
CA PHE A 185 -11.97 0.27 -4.37
C PHE A 185 -11.96 1.03 -5.69
N ARG A 186 -13.01 1.84 -5.90
CA ARG A 186 -13.10 2.81 -6.99
C ARG A 186 -13.59 4.15 -6.46
N VAL A 187 -12.89 5.22 -6.81
CA VAL A 187 -13.28 6.60 -6.50
C VAL A 187 -13.27 7.38 -7.80
N ASN A 188 -14.37 8.08 -8.14
CA ASN A 188 -14.53 8.89 -9.36
C ASN A 188 -14.17 8.17 -10.67
N VAL A 189 -14.26 6.84 -10.71
CA VAL A 189 -14.06 6.04 -11.92
C VAL A 189 -15.44 5.85 -12.59
N LYS A 190 -15.55 6.29 -13.85
CA LYS A 190 -16.75 6.09 -14.69
C LYS A 190 -16.70 4.75 -15.41
#